data_f4c7d9742a213dce3aabb895055e26d8
#
_entry.id   f4c7d9742a213dce3aabb895055e26d8
#
_cell.length_a   1.000
_cell.length_b   1.000
_cell.length_c   1.000
_cell.angle_alpha   90.00
_cell.angle_beta   90.00
_cell.angle_gamma   90.00
#
_symmetry.space_group_name_H-M   'P 1'
#
loop_
_entity.id
_entity.type
_entity.pdbx_description
1 polymer ?
#
loop_
_entity_poly.entity_id
_entity_poly.type
_entity_poly.pdbx_seq_one_letter_code
_entity_poly.pdbx_strand_id
1 'polypeptide(L)'
;YSAEAKDFTSENAEVLAGIDLVRTYTQGRGIWAVDRGGDRKQLLEPLLDRRERFVIRSTGKRFVIDRKNVRRSVAELGAQCRLRHSARIIKIQDGQEKTYYLRYGVEPIRLAGRDEQLYLVVVAGFGEEPMLLLTSALERARDSQSLWWIVQIYLTRWKIEETFRFIKQSYKLEDIRVMKYQRLKNLVVLVTAAAYFAATFLGQKMKLRILCEKLLVISQRFFGIPPFRFYALADGIKKILSQTSPSPPTNEPPSLQLELLLGWQGPKI
;
A
#
# COMPACT_ATOMS: atom_id res chain seq x y z
N TYR A 1 5.96 15.54 -4.89
CA TYR A 1 5.96 16.96 -5.35
C TYR A 1 6.79 17.82 -4.41
N SER A 2 7.12 19.04 -4.84
CA SER A 2 7.71 20.07 -4.01
C SER A 2 6.80 21.28 -4.02
N ALA A 3 6.46 21.82 -2.86
CA ALA A 3 5.65 23.04 -2.75
C ALA A 3 6.37 24.28 -3.34
N GLU A 4 7.68 24.20 -3.54
CA GLU A 4 8.51 25.25 -4.16
C GLU A 4 8.63 25.10 -5.68
N ALA A 5 8.07 24.04 -6.27
CA ALA A 5 8.10 23.85 -7.71
C ALA A 5 7.21 24.90 -8.40
N LYS A 6 7.71 25.46 -9.52
CA LYS A 6 7.01 26.53 -10.27
C LYS A 6 5.63 26.11 -10.79
N ASP A 7 5.45 24.81 -11.03
CA ASP A 7 4.22 24.17 -11.53
C ASP A 7 3.33 23.64 -10.40
N PHE A 8 3.73 23.79 -9.14
CA PHE A 8 2.92 23.37 -8.01
C PHE A 8 1.71 24.26 -7.81
N THR A 9 0.53 23.69 -7.87
CA THR A 9 -0.74 24.41 -7.64
C THR A 9 -1.29 24.10 -6.26
N SER A 10 -1.44 22.84 -5.93
CA SER A 10 -1.89 22.37 -4.61
C SER A 10 -1.65 20.88 -4.45
N GLU A 11 -1.60 20.40 -3.20
CA GLU A 11 -1.52 18.97 -2.91
C GLU A 11 -2.65 18.17 -3.56
N ASN A 12 -3.87 18.72 -3.58
CA ASN A 12 -5.00 18.04 -4.22
C ASN A 12 -4.82 17.90 -5.73
N ALA A 13 -4.29 18.94 -6.40
CA ALA A 13 -4.01 18.90 -7.83
C ALA A 13 -2.95 17.84 -8.15
N GLU A 14 -1.89 17.75 -7.34
CA GLU A 14 -0.84 16.73 -7.50
C GLU A 14 -1.40 15.31 -7.30
N VAL A 15 -2.24 15.10 -6.28
CA VAL A 15 -2.88 13.80 -6.06
C VAL A 15 -3.79 13.42 -7.23
N LEU A 16 -4.59 14.36 -7.73
CA LEU A 16 -5.48 14.10 -8.86
C LEU A 16 -4.71 13.85 -10.16
N ALA A 17 -3.62 14.58 -10.40
CA ALA A 17 -2.73 14.32 -11.55
C ALA A 17 -2.09 12.94 -11.46
N GLY A 18 -1.66 12.51 -10.26
CA GLY A 18 -1.17 11.16 -10.01
C GLY A 18 -2.22 10.09 -10.29
N ILE A 19 -3.47 10.32 -9.88
CA ILE A 19 -4.60 9.44 -10.17
C ILE A 19 -4.84 9.33 -11.68
N ASP A 20 -4.88 10.45 -12.40
CA ASP A 20 -5.08 10.49 -13.85
C ASP A 20 -3.95 9.74 -14.59
N LEU A 21 -2.71 9.90 -14.14
CA LEU A 21 -1.55 9.17 -14.68
C LEU A 21 -1.71 7.66 -14.50
N VAL A 22 -1.97 7.21 -13.27
CA VAL A 22 -2.14 5.77 -12.98
C VAL A 22 -3.34 5.20 -13.74
N ARG A 23 -4.45 5.94 -13.81
CA ARG A 23 -5.63 5.56 -14.57
C ARG A 23 -5.32 5.29 -16.05
N THR A 24 -4.49 6.10 -16.65
CA THR A 24 -4.05 5.93 -18.05
C THR A 24 -3.37 4.56 -18.24
N TYR A 25 -2.43 4.21 -17.37
CA TYR A 25 -1.69 2.95 -17.46
C TYR A 25 -2.51 1.73 -17.02
N THR A 26 -3.44 1.88 -16.10
CA THR A 26 -4.28 0.78 -15.61
C THR A 26 -5.58 0.63 -16.40
N GLN A 27 -5.85 1.51 -17.37
CA GLN A 27 -7.11 1.56 -18.11
C GLN A 27 -8.34 1.69 -17.19
N GLY A 28 -8.22 2.51 -16.13
CA GLY A 28 -9.26 2.71 -15.13
C GLY A 28 -9.52 1.51 -14.21
N ARG A 29 -8.68 0.47 -14.26
CA ARG A 29 -8.79 -0.69 -13.37
C ARG A 29 -8.14 -0.38 -12.03
N GLY A 30 -8.80 -0.76 -10.94
CA GLY A 30 -8.28 -0.61 -9.58
C GLY A 30 -9.27 0.06 -8.64
N ILE A 31 -8.85 0.23 -7.40
CA ILE A 31 -9.59 0.92 -6.35
C ILE A 31 -8.61 1.77 -5.56
N TRP A 32 -8.94 3.02 -5.36
CA TRP A 32 -8.14 3.97 -4.61
C TRP A 32 -8.40 3.79 -3.11
N ALA A 33 -7.41 3.33 -2.37
CA ALA A 33 -7.48 3.25 -0.92
C ALA A 33 -6.78 4.48 -0.31
N VAL A 34 -7.55 5.32 0.38
CA VAL A 34 -7.08 6.60 0.89
C VAL A 34 -7.32 6.70 2.39
N ASP A 35 -6.39 7.32 3.10
CA ASP A 35 -6.50 7.54 4.54
C ASP A 35 -7.47 8.68 4.90
N ARG A 36 -7.47 9.08 6.19
CA ARG A 36 -8.32 10.18 6.69
C ARG A 36 -8.05 11.52 6.01
N GLY A 37 -6.82 11.75 5.55
CA GLY A 37 -6.46 12.97 4.82
C GLY A 37 -7.21 13.12 3.49
N GLY A 38 -7.68 12.01 2.91
CA GLY A 38 -8.50 12.02 1.69
C GLY A 38 -9.98 12.33 1.90
N ASP A 39 -10.48 12.38 3.15
CA ASP A 39 -11.88 12.75 3.44
C ASP A 39 -12.12 14.25 3.33
N ARG A 40 -11.85 14.81 2.17
CA ARG A 40 -12.02 16.22 1.83
C ARG A 40 -12.78 16.38 0.51
N LYS A 41 -13.56 17.46 0.42
CA LYS A 41 -14.43 17.72 -0.73
C LYS A 41 -13.62 17.78 -2.03
N GLN A 42 -12.47 18.46 -1.98
CA GLN A 42 -11.56 18.69 -3.10
C GLN A 42 -10.95 17.40 -3.71
N LEU A 43 -11.02 16.28 -3.00
CA LEU A 43 -10.60 14.99 -3.53
C LEU A 43 -11.81 14.10 -3.85
N LEU A 44 -12.79 14.04 -2.95
CA LEU A 44 -13.92 13.13 -3.07
C LEU A 44 -14.83 13.45 -4.27
N GLU A 45 -15.14 14.74 -4.51
CA GLU A 45 -15.97 15.14 -5.64
C GLU A 45 -15.32 14.84 -7.00
N PRO A 46 -14.04 15.20 -7.25
CA PRO A 46 -13.37 14.81 -8.49
C PRO A 46 -13.27 13.30 -8.70
N LEU A 47 -13.13 12.50 -7.65
CA LEU A 47 -13.16 11.04 -7.78
C LEU A 47 -14.52 10.55 -8.26
N LEU A 48 -15.61 11.12 -7.73
CA LEU A 48 -16.98 10.80 -8.19
C LEU A 48 -17.22 11.26 -9.62
N ASP A 49 -16.82 12.48 -9.98
CA ASP A 49 -16.95 13.02 -11.34
C ASP A 49 -16.24 12.15 -12.36
N ARG A 50 -15.08 11.60 -12.00
CA ARG A 50 -14.31 10.65 -12.82
C ARG A 50 -14.85 9.22 -12.77
N ARG A 51 -15.88 8.95 -11.96
CA ARG A 51 -16.42 7.61 -11.67
C ARG A 51 -15.36 6.63 -11.17
N GLU A 52 -14.40 7.13 -10.38
CA GLU A 52 -13.37 6.30 -9.79
C GLU A 52 -13.93 5.43 -8.66
N ARG A 53 -13.37 4.24 -8.55
CA ARG A 53 -13.67 3.34 -7.43
C ARG A 53 -12.72 3.64 -6.28
N PHE A 54 -13.25 3.88 -5.11
CA PHE A 54 -12.43 4.25 -3.95
C PHE A 54 -12.93 3.64 -2.64
N VAL A 55 -12.02 3.59 -1.66
CA VAL A 55 -12.28 3.35 -0.25
C VAL A 55 -11.52 4.41 0.54
N ILE A 56 -12.22 5.35 1.16
CA ILE A 56 -11.63 6.46 1.92
C ILE A 56 -12.01 6.32 3.39
N ARG A 57 -11.03 6.41 4.29
CA ARG A 57 -11.34 6.47 5.72
C ARG A 57 -11.89 7.84 6.07
N SER A 58 -13.11 7.88 6.60
CA SER A 58 -13.75 9.13 7.01
C SER A 58 -13.27 9.59 8.38
N THR A 59 -13.25 10.90 8.56
CA THR A 59 -13.05 11.54 9.87
C THR A 59 -14.27 11.46 10.77
N GLY A 60 -15.43 11.05 10.24
CA GLY A 60 -16.72 11.04 10.93
C GLY A 60 -17.46 12.37 10.91
N LYS A 61 -16.79 13.48 10.63
CA LYS A 61 -17.38 14.84 10.66
C LYS A 61 -18.21 15.20 9.43
N ARG A 62 -18.06 14.44 8.34
CA ARG A 62 -18.81 14.66 7.09
C ARG A 62 -20.29 14.40 7.28
N PHE A 63 -21.13 15.28 6.72
CA PHE A 63 -22.56 15.06 6.62
C PHE A 63 -22.89 14.33 5.32
N VAL A 64 -23.79 13.35 5.42
CA VAL A 64 -24.29 12.53 4.32
C VAL A 64 -25.81 12.40 4.42
N ILE A 65 -26.45 11.96 3.37
CA ILE A 65 -27.88 11.65 3.33
C ILE A 65 -28.03 10.13 3.49
N ASP A 66 -28.78 9.73 4.49
CA ASP A 66 -29.09 8.32 4.74
C ASP A 66 -30.18 7.78 3.80
N ARG A 67 -30.47 6.48 3.89
CA ARG A 67 -31.54 5.82 3.11
C ARG A 67 -32.95 6.36 3.36
N LYS A 68 -33.14 7.12 4.46
CA LYS A 68 -34.43 7.78 4.81
C LYS A 68 -34.46 9.24 4.33
N ASN A 69 -33.52 9.67 3.54
CA ASN A 69 -33.35 11.06 3.10
C ASN A 69 -33.07 12.05 4.25
N VAL A 70 -32.55 11.57 5.38
CA VAL A 70 -32.19 12.41 6.52
C VAL A 70 -30.70 12.73 6.45
N ARG A 71 -30.36 14.01 6.66
CA ARG A 71 -28.96 14.46 6.77
C ARG A 71 -28.41 14.11 8.14
N ARG A 72 -27.32 13.32 8.16
CA ARG A 72 -26.64 12.89 9.39
C ARG A 72 -25.12 12.95 9.22
N SER A 73 -24.41 13.05 10.32
CA SER A 73 -22.96 12.88 10.27
C SER A 73 -22.61 11.40 10.07
N VAL A 74 -21.45 11.17 9.45
CA VAL A 74 -20.90 9.82 9.25
C VAL A 74 -20.69 9.12 10.60
N ALA A 75 -20.28 9.89 11.64
CA ALA A 75 -20.11 9.35 12.99
C ALA A 75 -21.43 8.85 13.60
N GLU A 76 -22.51 9.64 13.49
CA GLU A 76 -23.85 9.24 13.98
C GLU A 76 -24.36 7.99 13.27
N LEU A 77 -24.22 7.92 11.96
CA LEU A 77 -24.59 6.73 11.19
C LEU A 77 -23.73 5.53 11.56
N GLY A 78 -22.43 5.75 11.75
CA GLY A 78 -21.50 4.72 12.18
C GLY A 78 -21.86 4.11 13.53
N ALA A 79 -22.25 4.95 14.50
CA ALA A 79 -22.68 4.51 15.83
C ALA A 79 -23.99 3.68 15.80
N GLN A 80 -24.88 3.95 14.83
CA GLN A 80 -26.16 3.26 14.66
C GLN A 80 -26.06 2.05 13.72
N CYS A 81 -24.95 1.87 13.04
CA CYS A 81 -24.77 0.80 12.06
C CYS A 81 -24.78 -0.59 12.72
N ARG A 82 -25.61 -1.50 12.20
CA ARG A 82 -25.64 -2.89 12.67
C ARG A 82 -24.46 -3.67 12.10
N LEU A 83 -23.53 -4.07 12.95
CA LEU A 83 -22.36 -4.88 12.60
C LEU A 83 -22.75 -6.37 12.53
N ARG A 84 -23.23 -6.80 11.37
CA ARG A 84 -23.80 -8.15 11.15
C ARG A 84 -22.77 -9.20 10.76
N HIS A 85 -21.59 -8.76 10.34
CA HIS A 85 -20.55 -9.65 9.87
C HIS A 85 -19.37 -9.65 10.82
N SER A 86 -18.60 -10.73 10.84
CA SER A 86 -17.38 -10.85 11.62
C SER A 86 -16.26 -11.50 10.83
N ALA A 87 -15.02 -11.14 11.15
CA ALA A 87 -13.84 -11.78 10.59
C ALA A 87 -12.73 -11.81 11.65
N ARG A 88 -11.85 -12.81 11.53
CA ARG A 88 -10.63 -12.90 12.32
C ARG A 88 -9.44 -12.55 11.42
N ILE A 89 -8.59 -11.66 11.88
CA ILE A 89 -7.32 -11.38 11.24
C ILE A 89 -6.18 -11.55 12.23
N ILE A 90 -5.05 -12.01 11.74
CA ILE A 90 -3.82 -12.12 12.51
C ILE A 90 -2.86 -11.08 11.96
N LYS A 91 -2.37 -10.21 12.82
CA LYS A 91 -1.26 -9.29 12.51
C LYS A 91 -0.06 -9.68 13.34
N ILE A 92 1.10 -9.51 12.76
CA ILE A 92 2.34 -9.63 13.51
C ILE A 92 2.80 -8.22 13.85
N GLN A 93 2.88 -7.94 15.13
CA GLN A 93 3.32 -6.67 15.67
C GLN A 93 4.45 -6.95 16.65
N ASP A 94 5.60 -6.31 16.46
CA ASP A 94 6.80 -6.48 17.30
C ASP A 94 7.25 -7.95 17.44
N GLY A 95 7.12 -8.73 16.35
CA GLY A 95 7.49 -10.14 16.32
C GLY A 95 6.47 -11.09 16.96
N GLN A 96 5.36 -10.58 17.49
CA GLN A 96 4.30 -11.38 18.11
C GLN A 96 3.04 -11.43 17.26
N GLU A 97 2.39 -12.57 17.22
CA GLU A 97 1.07 -12.71 16.58
C GLU A 97 -0.01 -12.08 17.45
N LYS A 98 -0.70 -11.08 16.91
CA LYS A 98 -1.87 -10.46 17.55
C LYS A 98 -3.11 -10.76 16.73
N THR A 99 -4.06 -11.45 17.34
CA THR A 99 -5.35 -11.76 16.71
C THR A 99 -6.33 -10.63 16.99
N TYR A 100 -7.00 -10.16 15.92
CA TYR A 100 -8.08 -9.18 15.99
C TYR A 100 -9.38 -9.83 15.53
N TYR A 101 -10.42 -9.66 16.32
CA TYR A 101 -11.77 -10.06 15.99
C TYR A 101 -12.54 -8.84 15.52
N LEU A 102 -12.80 -8.77 14.23
CA LEU A 102 -13.48 -7.65 13.61
C LEU A 102 -14.98 -7.91 13.52
N ARG A 103 -15.76 -6.87 13.75
CA ARG A 103 -17.19 -6.83 13.41
C ARG A 103 -17.41 -5.69 12.44
N TYR A 104 -18.19 -5.92 11.41
CA TYR A 104 -18.41 -4.91 10.39
C TYR A 104 -19.83 -4.94 9.84
N GLY A 105 -20.26 -3.79 9.32
CA GLY A 105 -21.56 -3.57 8.73
C GLY A 105 -21.53 -2.48 7.69
N VAL A 106 -22.65 -2.23 7.03
CA VAL A 106 -22.73 -1.26 5.94
C VAL A 106 -24.06 -0.52 5.98
N GLU A 107 -24.00 0.78 5.69
CA GLU A 107 -25.18 1.64 5.46
C GLU A 107 -25.06 2.32 4.09
N PRO A 108 -26.10 2.27 3.25
CA PRO A 108 -26.13 3.04 2.01
C PRO A 108 -26.30 4.53 2.33
N ILE A 109 -25.56 5.36 1.64
CA ILE A 109 -25.55 6.82 1.82
C ILE A 109 -25.41 7.54 0.48
N ARG A 110 -25.68 8.84 0.47
CA ARG A 110 -25.38 9.77 -0.63
C ARG A 110 -24.72 11.01 -0.08
N LEU A 111 -23.94 11.69 -0.90
CA LEU A 111 -23.50 13.04 -0.56
C LEU A 111 -24.63 14.04 -0.80
N ALA A 112 -24.67 15.12 -0.02
CA ALA A 112 -25.63 16.20 -0.24
C ALA A 112 -25.41 16.83 -1.64
N GLY A 113 -26.51 16.95 -2.40
CA GLY A 113 -26.49 17.49 -3.76
C GLY A 113 -25.94 16.52 -4.84
N ARG A 114 -25.81 15.23 -4.52
CA ARG A 114 -25.38 14.20 -5.48
C ARG A 114 -26.32 12.99 -5.40
N ASP A 115 -26.52 12.35 -6.55
CA ASP A 115 -27.39 11.17 -6.66
C ASP A 115 -26.63 9.85 -6.64
N GLU A 116 -25.30 9.89 -6.73
CA GLU A 116 -24.47 8.69 -6.75
C GLU A 116 -24.56 7.94 -5.43
N GLN A 117 -24.89 6.66 -5.52
CA GLN A 117 -24.94 5.75 -4.39
C GLN A 117 -23.53 5.49 -3.85
N LEU A 118 -23.34 5.79 -2.58
CA LEU A 118 -22.15 5.42 -1.81
C LEU A 118 -22.52 4.52 -0.65
N TYR A 119 -21.52 3.95 -0.03
CA TYR A 119 -21.68 3.12 1.14
C TYR A 119 -20.75 3.56 2.27
N LEU A 120 -21.28 3.58 3.47
CA LEU A 120 -20.52 3.71 4.70
C LEU A 120 -20.30 2.30 5.26
N VAL A 121 -19.08 1.82 5.22
CA VAL A 121 -18.67 0.55 5.86
C VAL A 121 -18.07 0.87 7.22
N VAL A 122 -18.64 0.28 8.26
CA VAL A 122 -18.22 0.46 9.65
C VAL A 122 -17.52 -0.80 10.12
N VAL A 123 -16.30 -0.66 10.66
CA VAL A 123 -15.48 -1.78 11.11
C VAL A 123 -15.00 -1.54 12.53
N ALA A 124 -15.41 -2.37 13.47
CA ALA A 124 -14.97 -2.37 14.87
C ALA A 124 -14.01 -3.52 15.15
N GLY A 125 -13.16 -3.37 16.18
CA GLY A 125 -12.25 -4.41 16.66
C GLY A 125 -10.77 -4.15 16.42
N PHE A 126 -10.39 -3.01 15.81
CA PHE A 126 -8.98 -2.59 15.68
C PHE A 126 -8.51 -1.64 16.78
N GLY A 127 -9.41 -1.02 17.48
CA GLY A 127 -9.15 -0.04 18.52
C GLY A 127 -10.45 0.32 19.24
N GLU A 128 -10.41 1.35 20.05
CA GLU A 128 -11.58 1.82 20.81
C GLU A 128 -12.68 2.34 19.89
N GLU A 129 -12.29 3.09 18.86
CA GLU A 129 -13.23 3.65 17.88
C GLU A 129 -13.32 2.81 16.61
N PRO A 130 -14.54 2.66 16.03
CA PRO A 130 -14.71 1.99 14.76
C PRO A 130 -14.06 2.77 13.61
N MET A 131 -13.57 2.05 12.61
CA MET A 131 -13.18 2.64 11.33
C MET A 131 -14.43 2.90 10.49
N LEU A 132 -14.52 4.11 9.96
CA LEU A 132 -15.59 4.58 9.10
C LEU A 132 -15.04 4.70 7.67
N LEU A 133 -15.47 3.83 6.76
CA LEU A 133 -14.97 3.77 5.39
C LEU A 133 -16.06 4.20 4.42
N LEU A 134 -15.80 5.26 3.65
CA LEU A 134 -16.66 5.68 2.55
C LEU A 134 -16.19 4.99 1.27
N THR A 135 -17.11 4.39 0.51
CA THR A 135 -16.74 3.69 -0.72
C THR A 135 -17.78 3.82 -1.82
N SER A 136 -17.29 3.93 -3.06
CA SER A 136 -18.06 3.78 -4.30
C SER A 136 -17.86 2.38 -4.92
N ALA A 137 -16.99 1.55 -4.36
CA ALA A 137 -16.56 0.30 -4.97
C ALA A 137 -17.44 -0.91 -4.60
N LEU A 138 -18.50 -0.71 -3.80
CA LEU A 138 -19.43 -1.76 -3.39
C LEU A 138 -20.65 -1.75 -4.31
N GLU A 139 -20.84 -2.83 -5.05
CA GLU A 139 -22.00 -2.96 -5.96
C GLU A 139 -23.26 -3.44 -5.25
N ARG A 140 -23.09 -4.29 -4.22
CA ARG A 140 -24.21 -4.87 -3.44
C ARG A 140 -23.92 -4.84 -1.94
N ALA A 141 -24.66 -4.03 -1.21
CA ALA A 141 -24.49 -3.87 0.24
C ALA A 141 -24.75 -5.14 1.06
N ARG A 142 -25.42 -6.16 0.50
CA ARG A 142 -25.83 -7.37 1.23
C ARG A 142 -24.88 -8.55 1.05
N ASP A 143 -23.95 -8.46 0.13
CA ASP A 143 -22.98 -9.53 -0.09
C ASP A 143 -21.85 -9.42 0.92
N SER A 144 -21.76 -10.41 1.81
CA SER A 144 -20.74 -10.45 2.87
C SER A 144 -19.32 -10.54 2.32
N GLN A 145 -19.13 -11.21 1.19
CA GLN A 145 -17.83 -11.38 0.57
C GLN A 145 -17.34 -10.08 -0.06
N SER A 146 -18.21 -9.39 -0.80
CA SER A 146 -17.89 -8.06 -1.37
C SER A 146 -17.61 -7.04 -0.26
N LEU A 147 -18.37 -7.08 0.84
CA LEU A 147 -18.15 -6.20 1.98
C LEU A 147 -16.81 -6.49 2.67
N TRP A 148 -16.49 -7.77 2.88
CA TRP A 148 -15.21 -8.17 3.44
C TRP A 148 -14.05 -7.74 2.54
N TRP A 149 -14.21 -7.82 1.24
CA TRP A 149 -13.22 -7.37 0.27
C TRP A 149 -12.92 -5.86 0.39
N ILE A 150 -13.95 -5.00 0.59
CA ILE A 150 -13.75 -3.57 0.87
C ILE A 150 -12.91 -3.36 2.13
N VAL A 151 -13.20 -4.11 3.20
CA VAL A 151 -12.40 -4.05 4.44
C VAL A 151 -10.95 -4.46 4.17
N GLN A 152 -10.74 -5.55 3.44
CA GLN A 152 -9.39 -6.02 3.09
C GLN A 152 -8.61 -5.02 2.23
N ILE A 153 -9.25 -4.36 1.26
CA ILE A 153 -8.62 -3.30 0.45
C ILE A 153 -8.08 -2.21 1.36
N TYR A 154 -8.90 -1.73 2.29
CA TYR A 154 -8.45 -0.68 3.20
C TYR A 154 -7.32 -1.17 4.13
N LEU A 155 -7.41 -2.37 4.66
CA LEU A 155 -6.36 -2.96 5.49
C LEU A 155 -5.04 -3.15 4.71
N THR A 156 -5.14 -3.45 3.43
CA THR A 156 -3.97 -3.58 2.54
C THR A 156 -3.24 -2.26 2.34
N ARG A 157 -3.90 -1.10 2.51
CA ARG A 157 -3.28 0.22 2.44
C ARG A 157 -2.04 0.35 3.33
N TRP A 158 -2.01 -0.28 4.48
CA TRP A 158 -0.85 -0.24 5.37
C TRP A 158 0.43 -0.83 4.76
N LYS A 159 0.30 -1.68 3.76
CA LYS A 159 1.47 -2.21 3.04
C LYS A 159 2.28 -1.11 2.35
N ILE A 160 1.67 0.02 1.99
CA ILE A 160 2.41 1.14 1.39
C ILE A 160 3.33 1.79 2.43
N GLU A 161 2.89 1.90 3.68
CA GLU A 161 3.72 2.44 4.77
C GLU A 161 4.94 1.53 5.04
N GLU A 162 4.72 0.22 5.03
CA GLU A 162 5.81 -0.76 5.12
C GLU A 162 6.73 -0.68 3.90
N THR A 163 6.19 -0.46 2.70
CA THR A 163 6.98 -0.27 1.48
C THR A 163 7.84 0.98 1.57
N PHE A 164 7.29 2.11 2.03
CA PHE A 164 8.06 3.33 2.25
C PHE A 164 9.13 3.15 3.32
N ARG A 165 8.80 2.49 4.44
CA ARG A 165 9.77 2.15 5.49
C ARG A 165 10.90 1.29 4.92
N PHE A 166 10.57 0.27 4.14
CA PHE A 166 11.55 -0.57 3.46
C PHE A 166 12.48 0.25 2.55
N ILE A 167 11.91 1.09 1.68
CA ILE A 167 12.66 1.94 0.77
C ILE A 167 13.60 2.86 1.54
N LYS A 168 13.10 3.55 2.56
CA LYS A 168 13.90 4.47 3.38
C LYS A 168 15.04 3.77 4.10
N GLN A 169 14.76 2.64 4.76
CA GLN A 169 15.75 1.92 5.56
C GLN A 169 16.76 1.15 4.70
N SER A 170 16.30 0.48 3.64
CA SER A 170 17.17 -0.38 2.84
C SER A 170 18.04 0.40 1.87
N TYR A 171 17.53 1.52 1.34
CA TYR A 171 18.27 2.35 0.38
C TYR A 171 18.81 3.65 1.00
N LYS A 172 18.61 3.86 2.30
CA LYS A 172 19.05 5.05 3.04
C LYS A 172 18.72 6.37 2.31
N LEU A 173 17.48 6.46 1.77
CA LEU A 173 17.06 7.59 0.95
C LEU A 173 17.18 8.93 1.68
N GLU A 174 17.03 8.94 3.00
CA GLU A 174 17.13 10.14 3.82
C GLU A 174 18.58 10.63 4.01
N ASP A 175 19.56 9.75 3.80
CA ASP A 175 20.99 10.09 3.89
C ASP A 175 21.53 10.67 2.56
N ILE A 176 20.76 10.52 1.46
CA ILE A 176 21.18 10.96 0.14
C ILE A 176 20.90 12.43 -0.04
N ARG A 177 21.95 13.23 -0.22
CA ARG A 177 21.85 14.66 -0.50
C ARG A 177 22.10 14.93 -1.98
N VAL A 178 21.12 15.49 -2.65
CA VAL A 178 21.20 15.91 -4.04
C VAL A 178 20.86 17.39 -4.18
N MET A 179 21.70 18.12 -4.92
CA MET A 179 21.57 19.57 -5.07
C MET A 179 20.43 20.02 -5.99
N LYS A 180 19.91 19.11 -6.83
CA LYS A 180 18.89 19.44 -7.84
C LYS A 180 17.67 18.55 -7.67
N TYR A 181 16.49 19.16 -7.64
CA TYR A 181 15.22 18.47 -7.53
C TYR A 181 15.01 17.39 -8.61
N GLN A 182 15.43 17.66 -9.85
CA GLN A 182 15.35 16.66 -10.93
C GLN A 182 16.20 15.41 -10.64
N ARG A 183 17.36 15.56 -10.01
CA ARG A 183 18.17 14.40 -9.59
C ARG A 183 17.48 13.59 -8.50
N LEU A 184 16.80 14.27 -7.57
CA LEU A 184 15.99 13.60 -6.54
C LEU A 184 14.85 12.80 -7.17
N LYS A 185 14.11 13.38 -8.12
CA LYS A 185 13.06 12.65 -8.86
C LYS A 185 13.61 11.39 -9.53
N ASN A 186 14.72 11.51 -10.26
CA ASN A 186 15.33 10.38 -10.94
C ASN A 186 15.78 9.29 -9.95
N LEU A 187 16.37 9.71 -8.82
CA LEU A 187 16.77 8.77 -7.77
C LEU A 187 15.59 8.02 -7.18
N VAL A 188 14.49 8.72 -6.85
CA VAL A 188 13.27 8.09 -6.33
C VAL A 188 12.71 7.07 -7.32
N VAL A 189 12.69 7.40 -8.62
CA VAL A 189 12.26 6.47 -9.68
C VAL A 189 13.16 5.23 -9.71
N LEU A 190 14.47 5.40 -9.70
CA LEU A 190 15.43 4.29 -9.73
C LEU A 190 15.28 3.38 -8.49
N VAL A 191 15.17 3.98 -7.30
CA VAL A 191 14.98 3.22 -6.06
C VAL A 191 13.64 2.49 -6.05
N THR A 192 12.58 3.13 -6.54
CA THR A 192 11.25 2.49 -6.65
C THR A 192 11.29 1.33 -7.63
N ALA A 193 11.95 1.49 -8.78
CA ALA A 193 12.13 0.42 -9.76
C ALA A 193 12.96 -0.75 -9.18
N ALA A 194 14.03 -0.46 -8.45
CA ALA A 194 14.85 -1.48 -7.79
C ALA A 194 14.06 -2.22 -6.70
N ALA A 195 13.28 -1.51 -5.88
CA ALA A 195 12.41 -2.10 -4.87
C ALA A 195 11.31 -2.97 -5.50
N TYR A 196 10.70 -2.51 -6.59
CA TYR A 196 9.72 -3.26 -7.37
C TYR A 196 10.34 -4.53 -7.97
N PHE A 197 11.51 -4.43 -8.56
CA PHE A 197 12.25 -5.58 -9.10
C PHE A 197 12.55 -6.60 -7.99
N ALA A 198 13.06 -6.14 -6.85
CA ALA A 198 13.33 -7.00 -5.70
C ALA A 198 12.05 -7.69 -5.18
N ALA A 199 10.96 -6.95 -5.05
CA ALA A 199 9.69 -7.50 -4.53
C ALA A 199 9.00 -8.46 -5.50
N THR A 200 8.97 -8.14 -6.80
CA THR A 200 8.21 -8.93 -7.79
C THR A 200 9.05 -10.02 -8.43
N PHE A 201 10.21 -9.70 -8.97
CA PHE A 201 11.01 -10.67 -9.72
C PHE A 201 11.83 -11.57 -8.79
N LEU A 202 12.55 -11.00 -7.83
CA LEU A 202 13.31 -11.80 -6.89
C LEU A 202 12.39 -12.55 -5.92
N GLY A 203 11.32 -11.89 -5.43
CA GLY A 203 10.35 -12.54 -4.54
C GLY A 203 9.56 -13.67 -5.19
N GLN A 204 9.18 -13.53 -6.46
CA GLN A 204 8.42 -14.57 -7.18
C GLN A 204 9.32 -15.69 -7.76
N LYS A 205 10.48 -15.33 -8.31
CA LYS A 205 11.38 -16.30 -8.93
C LYS A 205 12.26 -17.03 -7.93
N MET A 206 12.46 -16.48 -6.74
CA MET A 206 13.17 -17.17 -5.67
C MET A 206 12.30 -18.20 -4.95
N LYS A 207 11.71 -19.12 -5.70
CA LYS A 207 11.33 -20.45 -5.20
C LYS A 207 12.55 -21.24 -4.70
N LEU A 208 13.74 -20.68 -4.81
CA LEU A 208 14.98 -21.23 -4.29
C LEU A 208 15.02 -20.99 -2.77
N ARG A 209 14.35 -21.88 -2.05
CA ARG A 209 14.38 -21.96 -0.58
C ARG A 209 15.80 -21.81 -0.03
N ILE A 210 16.77 -22.43 -0.70
CA ILE A 210 18.20 -22.38 -0.37
C ILE A 210 18.79 -20.97 -0.46
N LEU A 211 18.45 -20.20 -1.51
CA LEU A 211 18.98 -18.85 -1.66
C LEU A 211 18.33 -17.89 -0.65
N CYS A 212 17.03 -18.02 -0.39
CA CYS A 212 16.36 -17.28 0.67
C CYS A 212 17.00 -17.55 2.04
N GLU A 213 17.27 -18.80 2.37
CA GLU A 213 17.90 -19.18 3.63
C GLU A 213 19.32 -18.60 3.76
N LYS A 214 20.14 -18.69 2.70
CA LYS A 214 21.47 -18.07 2.69
C LYS A 214 21.43 -16.54 2.82
N LEU A 215 20.54 -15.87 2.11
CA LEU A 215 20.38 -14.43 2.20
C LEU A 215 19.84 -13.99 3.58
N LEU A 216 18.98 -14.77 4.20
CA LEU A 216 18.51 -14.53 5.57
C LEU A 216 19.67 -14.60 6.58
N VAL A 217 20.54 -15.59 6.45
CA VAL A 217 21.73 -15.71 7.30
C VAL A 217 22.69 -14.54 7.09
N ILE A 218 22.92 -14.12 5.85
CA ILE A 218 23.81 -13.00 5.52
C ILE A 218 23.22 -11.66 6.03
N SER A 219 21.92 -11.48 6.00
CA SER A 219 21.28 -10.23 6.43
C SER A 219 21.39 -9.95 7.92
N GLN A 220 21.63 -10.99 8.73
CA GLN A 220 21.64 -10.93 10.19
C GLN A 220 20.34 -10.34 10.81
N ARG A 221 19.27 -10.26 10.04
CA ARG A 221 17.95 -9.87 10.56
C ARG A 221 17.12 -11.11 10.83
N PHE A 222 16.47 -11.14 11.99
CA PHE A 222 15.52 -12.17 12.33
C PHE A 222 14.14 -11.76 11.83
N PHE A 223 13.62 -12.49 10.83
CA PHE A 223 12.27 -12.29 10.31
C PHE A 223 11.42 -13.52 10.67
N GLY A 224 10.64 -13.40 11.72
CA GLY A 224 9.66 -14.43 12.10
C GLY A 224 8.47 -14.55 11.14
N ILE A 225 8.41 -13.72 10.06
CA ILE A 225 7.21 -13.59 9.24
C ILE A 225 7.51 -13.85 7.77
N PRO A 226 6.92 -14.93 7.20
CA PRO A 226 7.08 -15.26 5.79
C PRO A 226 6.76 -14.14 4.79
N PRO A 227 5.74 -13.25 4.97
CA PRO A 227 5.39 -12.24 3.97
C PRO A 227 6.41 -11.10 3.81
N PHE A 228 7.30 -10.88 4.77
CA PHE A 228 8.24 -9.76 4.76
C PHE A 228 9.70 -10.16 4.51
N ARG A 229 9.93 -11.31 3.93
CA ARG A 229 11.29 -11.78 3.56
C ARG A 229 12.02 -10.88 2.58
N PHE A 230 11.34 -9.99 1.88
CA PHE A 230 11.95 -9.06 0.94
C PHE A 230 12.90 -8.05 1.63
N TYR A 231 12.72 -7.72 2.91
CA TYR A 231 13.68 -6.91 3.66
C TYR A 231 15.02 -7.63 3.82
N ALA A 232 14.96 -8.88 4.24
CA ALA A 232 16.16 -9.71 4.39
C ALA A 232 16.86 -9.93 3.04
N LEU A 233 16.10 -10.09 1.96
CA LEU A 233 16.61 -10.18 0.60
C LEU A 233 17.36 -8.91 0.19
N ALA A 234 16.78 -7.74 0.42
CA ALA A 234 17.42 -6.46 0.11
C ALA A 234 18.72 -6.27 0.93
N ASP A 235 18.69 -6.59 2.21
CA ASP A 235 19.89 -6.52 3.06
C ASP A 235 20.96 -7.51 2.61
N GLY A 236 20.61 -8.72 2.24
CA GLY A 236 21.53 -9.72 1.72
C GLY A 236 22.17 -9.29 0.40
N ILE A 237 21.35 -8.78 -0.54
CA ILE A 237 21.83 -8.24 -1.82
C ILE A 237 22.77 -7.06 -1.59
N LYS A 238 22.38 -6.11 -0.73
CA LYS A 238 23.22 -4.96 -0.39
C LYS A 238 24.56 -5.39 0.18
N LYS A 239 24.59 -6.39 1.06
CA LYS A 239 25.81 -6.90 1.68
C LYS A 239 26.71 -7.61 0.65
N ILE A 240 26.12 -8.37 -0.29
CA ILE A 240 26.86 -8.96 -1.41
C ILE A 240 27.45 -7.87 -2.29
N LEU A 241 26.67 -6.88 -2.70
CA LEU A 241 27.14 -5.78 -3.54
C LEU A 241 28.19 -4.90 -2.85
N SER A 242 28.10 -4.71 -1.54
CA SER A 242 29.11 -3.97 -0.78
C SER A 242 30.43 -4.72 -0.60
N GLN A 243 30.41 -6.04 -0.69
CA GLN A 243 31.61 -6.89 -0.63
C GLN A 243 32.31 -7.03 -1.99
N THR A 244 31.64 -6.63 -3.08
CA THR A 244 32.20 -6.60 -4.45
C THR A 244 32.86 -5.28 -4.78
N SER A 245 33.43 -4.54 -3.81
CA SER A 245 34.43 -3.52 -4.10
C SER A 245 35.60 -4.20 -4.82
N PRO A 246 36.09 -3.64 -5.94
CA PRO A 246 37.12 -4.30 -6.73
C PRO A 246 38.42 -4.39 -5.90
N SER A 247 38.63 -5.54 -5.28
CA SER A 247 39.95 -5.94 -4.87
C SER A 247 40.76 -6.20 -6.15
N PRO A 248 42.05 -5.82 -6.20
CA PRO A 248 42.87 -6.11 -7.37
C PRO A 248 42.83 -7.61 -7.69
N PRO A 249 42.94 -8.01 -8.96
CA PRO A 249 42.73 -9.38 -9.38
C PRO A 249 43.72 -10.30 -8.68
N THR A 250 43.27 -11.04 -7.72
CA THR A 250 43.94 -12.23 -7.23
C THR A 250 43.57 -13.37 -8.19
N ASN A 251 44.57 -14.08 -8.68
CA ASN A 251 44.44 -15.23 -9.56
C ASN A 251 43.77 -16.46 -8.85
N GLU A 252 42.75 -16.25 -8.10
CA GLU A 252 41.97 -17.34 -7.50
C GLU A 252 40.77 -17.68 -8.40
N PRO A 253 40.42 -18.95 -8.55
CA PRO A 253 39.27 -19.38 -9.36
C PRO A 253 37.99 -18.76 -8.84
N PRO A 254 36.98 -18.47 -9.71
CA PRO A 254 35.77 -17.79 -9.35
C PRO A 254 35.08 -18.52 -8.21
N SER A 255 34.84 -17.80 -7.13
CA SER A 255 34.13 -18.31 -5.97
C SER A 255 32.74 -18.77 -6.35
N LEU A 256 32.18 -19.73 -5.62
CA LEU A 256 30.84 -20.32 -5.76
C LEU A 256 29.69 -19.29 -6.03
N GLN A 257 29.95 -18.02 -5.79
CA GLN A 257 29.01 -16.90 -6.01
C GLN A 257 28.78 -16.58 -7.50
N LEU A 258 29.78 -16.74 -8.36
CA LEU A 258 29.63 -16.53 -9.81
C LEU A 258 28.92 -17.70 -10.49
N GLU A 259 29.13 -18.92 -10.03
CA GLU A 259 28.40 -20.09 -10.57
C GLU A 259 26.89 -20.03 -10.31
N LEU A 260 26.47 -19.47 -9.17
CA LEU A 260 25.06 -19.28 -8.85
C LEU A 260 24.36 -18.23 -9.74
N LEU A 261 25.10 -17.25 -10.25
CA LEU A 261 24.59 -16.24 -11.18
C LEU A 261 24.64 -16.68 -12.64
N LEU A 262 25.62 -17.51 -13.02
CA LEU A 262 25.82 -17.97 -14.40
C LEU A 262 25.01 -19.25 -14.74
N GLY A 263 24.54 -20.00 -13.75
CA GLY A 263 23.70 -21.18 -13.95
C GLY A 263 22.23 -20.91 -14.30
N TRP A 264 21.86 -19.64 -14.45
CA TRP A 264 20.50 -19.27 -14.76
C TRP A 264 20.27 -19.24 -16.28
N GLN A 265 19.78 -20.34 -16.84
CA GLN A 265 19.18 -20.37 -18.18
C GLN A 265 17.72 -19.92 -18.05
N GLY A 266 17.40 -18.77 -18.63
CA GLY A 266 16.02 -18.28 -18.73
C GLY A 266 15.10 -19.29 -19.39
N PRO A 267 13.78 -19.21 -19.16
CA PRO A 267 12.82 -20.07 -19.80
C PRO A 267 12.91 -19.90 -21.32
N LYS A 268 13.06 -21.00 -22.03
CA LYS A 268 12.85 -21.04 -23.47
C LYS A 268 11.39 -20.63 -23.73
N ILE A 269 11.21 -19.66 -24.58
CA ILE A 269 9.91 -19.18 -25.09
C ILE A 269 9.25 -20.30 -25.88
#